data_3f7c77f5cb92a6eaf29b007ab0c163ba
#
_entry.id   3f7c77f5cb92a6eaf29b007ab0c163ba
#
_cell.length_a   1.000
_cell.length_b   1.000
_cell.length_c   1.000
_cell.angle_alpha   90.00
_cell.angle_beta   90.00
_cell.angle_gamma   90.00
#
_symmetry.space_group_name_H-M   'P 1'
#
loop_
_entity.id
_entity.type
_entity.pdbx_description
1 polymer ?
#
loop_
_entity_poly.entity_id
_entity_poly.type
_entity_poly.pdbx_seq_one_letter_code
_entity_poly.pdbx_strand_id
1 'polypeptide(L)'
;MSTLLEGIDDPDDLKTLNLAQLPVLAEEIREAIIRFCTAHGGHLGSNLGAVELTIALHYVFRSPKDRIVFDVSHQCYTHKILTGRARAFLDPDRYGTVSGFTCRAESPHDHFDLGHTGTSISLAAGMATVRDLSREHHHVIAVIGDGSLSSGTALEGLNCAAKVEGQLIIVCNDNEMAIDENVGGLYGNLAELRNAQGHSPHNIFRDLGLDYRYVESGNDTATMVRMFESVKDLDHPVVIHVHTRKGLGIERHRVPGLREGHDRNNHWCDPMPRDDSSSGASPTGHNARWTYGSMAMESLLTRFREDPSLVVISPATAGSNGILPDFINSAGSHYIDVGIAEEHAISLACGIARGGGSPIVATSATFFQRAYDQIQQEMSLNASAVTLLVFAAGISDSDVTHSGAFDIPLLGNIPDLTCLAPTGGGQMLDMLAWSSGPARRPVLIRMPGERVLAYERANGNVFSEQESVRRWRTSGTSVESSSSSHPWSRYRVVHEGSGTALIGLGNAYPLALDVARILREGTASNPRTGRSQVPDLSDPTVIDPQQYSTLDTSTLDWLRSRHRLVVTFEDSQLNGGWGQRISAYYARSAMRVMSVGAGMAFTDRVALGELTQRYGMEEEAVVTELRRLATL
;
A
#
# COMPACT_ATOMS: atom_id res chain seq x y z
N MET A 1 -38.06 -14.89 -13.76
CA MET A 1 -38.39 -13.46 -13.93
C MET A 1 -37.07 -12.74 -14.08
N SER A 2 -36.90 -11.82 -15.02
CA SER A 2 -35.68 -11.01 -15.08
C SER A 2 -35.61 -10.13 -13.84
N THR A 3 -34.43 -9.92 -13.30
CA THR A 3 -34.20 -9.05 -12.14
C THR A 3 -34.29 -7.58 -12.59
N LEU A 4 -34.52 -6.65 -11.66
CA LEU A 4 -34.48 -5.21 -11.98
C LEU A 4 -33.09 -4.81 -12.45
N LEU A 5 -32.06 -5.41 -11.84
CA LEU A 5 -30.65 -5.13 -12.15
C LEU A 5 -30.27 -5.47 -13.60
N GLU A 6 -30.86 -6.54 -14.19
CA GLU A 6 -30.63 -6.91 -15.60
C GLU A 6 -31.13 -5.85 -16.58
N GLY A 7 -32.01 -4.95 -16.15
CA GLY A 7 -32.55 -3.85 -16.95
C GLY A 7 -31.82 -2.51 -16.76
N ILE A 8 -30.71 -2.46 -16.00
CA ILE A 8 -29.94 -1.24 -15.73
C ILE A 8 -28.60 -1.32 -16.45
N ASP A 9 -28.49 -0.65 -17.57
CA ASP A 9 -27.23 -0.49 -18.32
C ASP A 9 -26.64 0.93 -18.18
N ASP A 10 -27.47 1.92 -17.79
CA ASP A 10 -27.08 3.33 -17.64
C ASP A 10 -27.82 3.96 -16.44
N PRO A 11 -27.27 5.00 -15.78
CA PRO A 11 -27.98 5.70 -14.70
C PRO A 11 -29.35 6.27 -15.08
N ASP A 12 -29.62 6.54 -16.35
CA ASP A 12 -30.94 7.01 -16.78
C ASP A 12 -32.01 5.89 -16.75
N ASP A 13 -31.61 4.62 -16.89
CA ASP A 13 -32.51 3.47 -16.71
C ASP A 13 -33.00 3.38 -15.25
N LEU A 14 -32.11 3.66 -14.29
CA LEU A 14 -32.45 3.71 -12.87
C LEU A 14 -33.60 4.70 -12.58
N LYS A 15 -33.62 5.84 -13.27
CA LYS A 15 -34.67 6.90 -13.10
C LYS A 15 -36.01 6.49 -13.62
N THR A 16 -36.12 5.41 -14.37
CA THR A 16 -37.42 4.86 -14.81
C THR A 16 -38.12 4.06 -13.71
N LEU A 17 -37.38 3.64 -12.67
CA LEU A 17 -37.94 2.92 -11.53
C LEU A 17 -38.67 3.88 -10.58
N ASN A 18 -39.76 3.38 -9.96
CA ASN A 18 -40.38 4.09 -8.86
C ASN A 18 -39.66 3.85 -7.53
N LEU A 19 -39.89 4.71 -6.53
CA LEU A 19 -39.23 4.64 -5.23
C LEU A 19 -39.41 3.30 -4.50
N ALA A 20 -40.56 2.59 -4.73
CA ALA A 20 -40.79 1.29 -4.09
C ALA A 20 -39.96 0.14 -4.70
N GLN A 21 -39.42 0.32 -5.90
CA GLN A 21 -38.54 -0.66 -6.57
C GLN A 21 -37.08 -0.51 -6.15
N LEU A 22 -36.65 0.66 -5.64
CA LEU A 22 -35.26 0.90 -5.28
C LEU A 22 -34.74 -0.02 -4.16
N PRO A 23 -35.51 -0.37 -3.11
CA PRO A 23 -35.07 -1.34 -2.12
C PRO A 23 -34.88 -2.76 -2.69
N VAL A 24 -35.69 -3.14 -3.70
CA VAL A 24 -35.53 -4.44 -4.39
C VAL A 24 -34.24 -4.44 -5.19
N LEU A 25 -33.97 -3.39 -5.95
CA LEU A 25 -32.72 -3.21 -6.68
C LEU A 25 -31.51 -3.22 -5.74
N ALA A 26 -31.62 -2.57 -4.57
CA ALA A 26 -30.54 -2.56 -3.57
C ALA A 26 -30.16 -3.97 -3.11
N GLU A 27 -31.15 -4.85 -2.90
CA GLU A 27 -30.90 -6.23 -2.50
C GLU A 27 -30.27 -7.04 -3.65
N GLU A 28 -30.74 -6.87 -4.90
CA GLU A 28 -30.14 -7.52 -6.07
C GLU A 28 -28.68 -7.10 -6.29
N ILE A 29 -28.35 -5.82 -6.12
CA ILE A 29 -26.97 -5.31 -6.18
C ILE A 29 -26.12 -5.90 -5.05
N ARG A 30 -26.66 -5.96 -3.83
CA ARG A 30 -25.97 -6.55 -2.67
C ARG A 30 -25.60 -8.01 -2.90
N GLU A 31 -26.56 -8.80 -3.41
CA GLU A 31 -26.30 -10.20 -3.78
C GLU A 31 -25.23 -10.33 -4.87
N ALA A 32 -25.23 -9.44 -5.87
CA ALA A 32 -24.22 -9.43 -6.92
C ALA A 32 -22.82 -9.14 -6.35
N ILE A 33 -22.68 -8.14 -5.48
CA ILE A 33 -21.42 -7.78 -4.81
C ILE A 33 -20.91 -8.93 -3.94
N ILE A 34 -21.78 -9.58 -3.16
CA ILE A 34 -21.38 -10.73 -2.32
C ILE A 34 -20.86 -11.87 -3.20
N ARG A 35 -21.56 -12.23 -4.27
CA ARG A 35 -21.10 -13.28 -5.20
C ARG A 35 -19.77 -12.92 -5.86
N PHE A 36 -19.64 -11.69 -6.33
CA PHE A 36 -18.41 -11.20 -6.93
C PHE A 36 -17.23 -11.30 -5.95
N CYS A 37 -17.35 -10.70 -4.76
CA CYS A 37 -16.28 -10.70 -3.77
C CYS A 37 -15.92 -12.11 -3.28
N THR A 38 -16.90 -13.01 -3.13
CA THR A 38 -16.64 -14.39 -2.71
C THR A 38 -15.84 -15.17 -3.76
N ALA A 39 -16.08 -14.92 -5.05
CA ALA A 39 -15.42 -15.63 -6.14
C ALA A 39 -14.09 -14.99 -6.59
N HIS A 40 -13.99 -13.66 -6.52
CA HIS A 40 -12.87 -12.90 -7.10
C HIS A 40 -12.00 -12.22 -6.02
N GLY A 41 -12.56 -11.98 -4.83
CA GLY A 41 -11.97 -11.11 -3.82
C GLY A 41 -12.41 -9.64 -3.99
N GLY A 42 -12.24 -8.83 -2.96
CA GLY A 42 -12.53 -7.39 -3.03
C GLY A 42 -13.01 -6.77 -1.72
N HIS A 43 -13.29 -5.49 -1.79
CA HIS A 43 -13.80 -4.70 -0.65
C HIS A 43 -15.29 -4.99 -0.44
N LEU A 44 -15.61 -5.86 0.52
CA LEU A 44 -16.98 -6.34 0.71
C LEU A 44 -17.79 -5.39 1.61
N GLY A 45 -17.38 -5.22 2.87
CA GLY A 45 -18.19 -4.54 3.88
C GLY A 45 -18.49 -3.08 3.55
N SER A 46 -17.52 -2.35 3.01
CA SER A 46 -17.67 -0.95 2.62
C SER A 46 -18.67 -0.77 1.49
N ASN A 47 -18.64 -1.66 0.49
CA ASN A 47 -19.57 -1.62 -0.64
C ASN A 47 -21.01 -1.96 -0.21
N LEU A 48 -21.18 -2.98 0.66
CA LEU A 48 -22.51 -3.36 1.17
C LEU A 48 -23.16 -2.25 2.00
N GLY A 49 -22.36 -1.46 2.71
CA GLY A 49 -22.85 -0.31 3.48
C GLY A 49 -23.26 0.89 2.64
N ALA A 50 -22.77 1.01 1.40
CA ALA A 50 -22.97 2.18 0.55
C ALA A 50 -23.96 1.95 -0.61
N VAL A 51 -24.68 0.83 -0.66
CA VAL A 51 -25.59 0.48 -1.77
C VAL A 51 -26.70 1.51 -1.92
N GLU A 52 -27.50 1.75 -0.89
CA GLU A 52 -28.65 2.65 -0.90
C GLU A 52 -28.24 4.10 -1.14
N LEU A 53 -27.16 4.52 -0.51
CA LEU A 53 -26.54 5.84 -0.71
C LEU A 53 -26.19 6.06 -2.19
N THR A 54 -25.53 5.09 -2.82
CA THR A 54 -25.08 5.20 -4.21
C THR A 54 -26.25 5.12 -5.20
N ILE A 55 -27.25 4.27 -4.95
CA ILE A 55 -28.50 4.25 -5.73
C ILE A 55 -29.16 5.63 -5.70
N ALA A 56 -29.31 6.22 -4.51
CA ALA A 56 -29.96 7.53 -4.36
C ALA A 56 -29.16 8.65 -5.06
N LEU A 57 -27.83 8.61 -5.03
CA LEU A 57 -26.99 9.54 -5.78
C LEU A 57 -27.30 9.47 -7.28
N HIS A 58 -27.29 8.28 -7.88
CA HIS A 58 -27.56 8.12 -9.31
C HIS A 58 -29.03 8.34 -9.69
N TYR A 59 -29.95 8.16 -8.74
CA TYR A 59 -31.36 8.45 -8.95
C TYR A 59 -31.65 9.96 -9.04
N VAL A 60 -30.97 10.78 -8.20
CA VAL A 60 -31.19 12.23 -8.12
C VAL A 60 -30.30 13.00 -9.10
N PHE A 61 -29.01 12.65 -9.18
CA PHE A 61 -28.03 13.34 -10.01
C PHE A 61 -27.83 12.67 -11.36
N ARG A 62 -27.28 13.40 -12.33
CA ARG A 62 -27.08 12.96 -13.72
C ARG A 62 -25.60 12.75 -14.04
N SER A 63 -25.00 11.68 -13.53
CA SER A 63 -23.65 11.27 -13.92
C SER A 63 -23.64 10.86 -15.41
N PRO A 64 -22.58 11.19 -16.21
CA PRO A 64 -21.36 11.85 -15.81
C PRO A 64 -21.40 13.39 -15.86
N LYS A 65 -22.55 14.00 -16.22
CA LYS A 65 -22.69 15.46 -16.24
C LYS A 65 -22.46 16.03 -14.83
N ASP A 66 -23.18 15.51 -13.84
CA ASP A 66 -22.92 15.79 -12.43
C ASP A 66 -21.71 14.96 -11.99
N ARG A 67 -20.80 15.60 -11.28
CA ARG A 67 -19.50 15.04 -10.93
C ARG A 67 -19.55 14.38 -9.55
N ILE A 68 -19.39 13.06 -9.49
CA ILE A 68 -19.35 12.31 -8.23
C ILE A 68 -17.92 11.78 -8.04
N VAL A 69 -17.29 12.16 -6.94
CA VAL A 69 -15.92 11.75 -6.57
C VAL A 69 -16.00 10.89 -5.31
N PHE A 70 -15.68 9.61 -5.43
CA PHE A 70 -15.61 8.69 -4.29
C PHE A 70 -14.20 8.71 -3.69
N ASP A 71 -14.10 9.00 -2.39
CA ASP A 71 -12.83 8.94 -1.66
C ASP A 71 -12.30 7.51 -1.61
N VAL A 72 -10.97 7.32 -1.77
CA VAL A 72 -10.36 6.00 -1.96
C VAL A 72 -10.94 5.28 -3.18
N SER A 73 -12.24 5.37 -3.33
CA SER A 73 -13.11 4.69 -4.29
C SER A 73 -13.28 3.17 -4.09
N HIS A 74 -12.83 2.63 -2.97
CA HIS A 74 -13.02 1.22 -2.60
C HIS A 74 -14.49 0.82 -2.37
N GLN A 75 -15.40 1.80 -2.19
CA GLN A 75 -16.86 1.65 -2.02
C GLN A 75 -17.64 2.00 -3.31
N CYS A 76 -17.03 1.82 -4.50
CA CYS A 76 -17.62 2.23 -5.78
C CYS A 76 -18.29 1.09 -6.58
N TYR A 77 -18.47 -0.12 -6.04
CA TYR A 77 -19.00 -1.23 -6.84
C TYR A 77 -20.43 -0.98 -7.30
N THR A 78 -21.30 -0.45 -6.44
CA THR A 78 -22.66 -0.03 -6.83
C THR A 78 -22.62 1.05 -7.91
N HIS A 79 -21.71 2.02 -7.81
CA HIS A 79 -21.51 3.02 -8.86
C HIS A 79 -21.10 2.37 -10.20
N LYS A 80 -20.15 1.43 -10.18
CA LYS A 80 -19.77 0.69 -11.40
C LYS A 80 -20.93 -0.10 -12.00
N ILE A 81 -21.68 -0.80 -11.16
CA ILE A 81 -22.84 -1.56 -11.57
C ILE A 81 -23.87 -0.66 -12.29
N LEU A 82 -24.21 0.49 -11.70
CA LEU A 82 -25.20 1.43 -12.23
C LEU A 82 -24.71 2.23 -13.45
N THR A 83 -23.42 2.17 -13.77
CA THR A 83 -22.79 2.93 -14.86
C THR A 83 -22.24 2.04 -15.98
N GLY A 84 -22.97 0.98 -16.33
CA GLY A 84 -22.74 0.13 -17.48
C GLY A 84 -21.79 -1.04 -17.27
N ARG A 85 -21.34 -1.28 -16.03
CA ARG A 85 -20.39 -2.37 -15.72
C ARG A 85 -21.05 -3.53 -14.94
N ALA A 86 -22.39 -3.61 -14.89
CA ALA A 86 -23.10 -4.65 -14.15
C ALA A 86 -22.66 -6.07 -14.55
N ARG A 87 -22.40 -6.31 -15.84
CA ARG A 87 -21.95 -7.62 -16.33
C ARG A 87 -20.64 -8.10 -15.73
N ALA A 88 -19.74 -7.16 -15.34
CA ALA A 88 -18.49 -7.50 -14.68
C ALA A 88 -18.68 -7.98 -13.23
N PHE A 89 -19.86 -7.82 -12.65
CA PHE A 89 -20.23 -8.31 -11.32
C PHE A 89 -21.19 -9.51 -11.35
N LEU A 90 -21.83 -9.74 -12.50
CA LEU A 90 -22.83 -10.78 -12.66
C LEU A 90 -22.30 -12.01 -13.38
N ASP A 91 -21.32 -11.86 -14.27
CA ASP A 91 -20.75 -12.90 -15.11
C ASP A 91 -19.36 -13.29 -14.58
N PRO A 92 -19.16 -14.51 -14.05
CA PRO A 92 -17.87 -14.97 -13.53
C PRO A 92 -16.72 -14.87 -14.52
N ASP A 93 -16.96 -15.00 -15.81
CA ASP A 93 -15.93 -14.90 -16.84
C ASP A 93 -15.43 -13.46 -17.05
N ARG A 94 -16.16 -12.48 -16.47
CA ARG A 94 -15.87 -11.05 -16.58
C ARG A 94 -15.41 -10.40 -15.28
N TYR A 95 -15.35 -11.11 -14.17
CA TYR A 95 -14.97 -10.54 -12.86
C TYR A 95 -13.63 -9.80 -12.89
N GLY A 96 -12.65 -10.28 -13.66
CA GLY A 96 -11.34 -9.63 -13.83
C GLY A 96 -11.32 -8.39 -14.74
N THR A 97 -12.46 -7.99 -15.33
CA THR A 97 -12.50 -6.90 -16.32
C THR A 97 -12.72 -5.51 -15.72
N VAL A 98 -12.92 -5.41 -14.40
CA VAL A 98 -13.07 -4.15 -13.67
C VAL A 98 -12.07 -4.02 -12.55
N SER A 99 -11.63 -2.80 -12.30
CA SER A 99 -10.81 -2.45 -11.14
C SER A 99 -11.63 -2.46 -9.84
N GLY A 100 -11.01 -2.71 -8.70
CA GLY A 100 -11.61 -2.55 -7.38
C GLY A 100 -11.82 -1.09 -6.95
N PHE A 101 -11.36 -0.13 -7.77
CA PHE A 101 -11.43 1.31 -7.56
C PHE A 101 -11.99 2.01 -8.80
N THR A 102 -12.29 3.32 -8.72
CA THR A 102 -12.64 4.09 -9.92
C THR A 102 -11.47 4.08 -10.92
N CYS A 103 -11.80 3.95 -12.20
CA CYS A 103 -10.83 3.88 -13.28
C CYS A 103 -11.36 4.61 -14.53
N ARG A 104 -10.72 5.71 -14.89
CA ARG A 104 -11.11 6.55 -16.04
C ARG A 104 -11.06 5.80 -17.38
N ALA A 105 -10.23 4.79 -17.48
CA ALA A 105 -10.17 3.96 -18.68
C ALA A 105 -11.39 3.03 -18.84
N GLU A 106 -12.11 2.74 -17.74
CA GLU A 106 -13.29 1.88 -17.77
C GLU A 106 -14.57 2.65 -18.14
N SER A 107 -14.70 3.91 -17.68
CA SER A 107 -15.98 4.63 -17.81
C SER A 107 -15.79 6.15 -17.72
N PRO A 108 -16.56 6.94 -18.51
CA PRO A 108 -16.60 8.41 -18.37
C PRO A 108 -17.24 8.88 -17.06
N HIS A 109 -17.90 8.00 -16.30
CA HIS A 109 -18.45 8.29 -14.99
C HIS A 109 -17.38 8.32 -13.88
N ASP A 110 -16.20 7.74 -14.12
CA ASP A 110 -15.06 7.74 -13.21
C ASP A 110 -14.16 8.93 -13.54
N HIS A 111 -14.13 9.95 -12.70
CA HIS A 111 -13.40 11.19 -12.99
C HIS A 111 -11.91 11.12 -12.61
N PHE A 112 -11.55 10.23 -11.69
CA PHE A 112 -10.19 10.03 -11.19
C PHE A 112 -9.91 8.55 -10.98
N ASP A 113 -8.64 8.17 -11.16
CA ASP A 113 -8.10 6.89 -10.71
C ASP A 113 -7.64 7.09 -9.26
N LEU A 114 -8.38 6.55 -8.29
CA LEU A 114 -8.14 6.75 -6.86
C LEU A 114 -7.89 5.42 -6.16
N GLY A 115 -7.27 5.48 -4.98
CA GLY A 115 -7.00 4.33 -4.11
C GLY A 115 -6.43 4.76 -2.75
N HIS A 116 -5.95 6.02 -2.64
CA HIS A 116 -5.53 6.62 -1.37
C HIS A 116 -6.62 7.51 -0.79
N THR A 117 -6.68 7.57 0.54
CA THR A 117 -7.70 8.28 1.32
C THR A 117 -7.55 9.80 1.29
N GLY A 118 -8.65 10.53 1.59
CA GLY A 118 -8.62 11.92 2.01
C GLY A 118 -8.62 12.96 0.92
N THR A 119 -8.63 12.59 -0.38
CA THR A 119 -8.46 13.57 -1.47
C THR A 119 -9.76 14.02 -2.13
N SER A 120 -10.87 13.30 -1.94
CA SER A 120 -12.13 13.53 -2.66
C SER A 120 -12.69 14.94 -2.49
N ILE A 121 -12.63 15.51 -1.28
CA ILE A 121 -13.15 16.85 -1.00
C ILE A 121 -12.37 17.90 -1.79
N SER A 122 -11.04 17.83 -1.75
CA SER A 122 -10.17 18.77 -2.50
C SER A 122 -10.36 18.65 -4.01
N LEU A 123 -10.47 17.42 -4.54
CA LEU A 123 -10.72 17.18 -5.95
C LEU A 123 -12.09 17.74 -6.38
N ALA A 124 -13.13 17.48 -5.60
CA ALA A 124 -14.47 18.00 -5.85
C ALA A 124 -14.52 19.53 -5.73
N ALA A 125 -13.87 20.14 -4.74
CA ALA A 125 -13.77 21.59 -4.61
C ALA A 125 -13.10 22.22 -5.83
N GLY A 126 -12.02 21.61 -6.36
CA GLY A 126 -11.38 22.05 -7.60
C GLY A 126 -12.34 22.00 -8.81
N MET A 127 -13.14 20.92 -8.94
CA MET A 127 -14.14 20.80 -10.00
C MET A 127 -15.27 21.84 -9.84
N ALA A 128 -15.75 22.09 -8.61
CA ALA A 128 -16.77 23.11 -8.32
C ALA A 128 -16.24 24.51 -8.66
N THR A 129 -15.01 24.82 -8.32
CA THR A 129 -14.37 26.09 -8.66
C THR A 129 -14.36 26.35 -10.17
N VAL A 130 -13.97 25.38 -10.99
CA VAL A 130 -13.97 25.55 -12.46
C VAL A 130 -15.38 25.68 -13.00
N ARG A 131 -16.36 24.90 -12.50
CA ARG A 131 -17.78 25.04 -12.84
C ARG A 131 -18.25 26.48 -12.61
N ASP A 132 -17.95 27.07 -11.46
CA ASP A 132 -18.39 28.42 -11.08
C ASP A 132 -17.71 29.49 -11.96
N LEU A 133 -16.41 29.38 -12.19
CA LEU A 133 -15.66 30.26 -13.09
C LEU A 133 -16.16 30.20 -14.53
N SER A 134 -16.52 29.00 -15.00
CA SER A 134 -17.06 28.77 -16.36
C SER A 134 -18.55 29.08 -16.46
N ARG A 135 -19.22 29.38 -15.33
CA ARG A 135 -20.68 29.60 -15.26
C ARG A 135 -21.47 28.40 -15.79
N GLU A 136 -20.96 27.20 -15.57
CA GLU A 136 -21.64 25.96 -15.89
C GLU A 136 -22.63 25.56 -14.79
N HIS A 137 -23.64 24.76 -15.17
CA HIS A 137 -24.69 24.30 -14.26
C HIS A 137 -24.68 22.78 -14.16
N HIS A 138 -23.87 22.25 -13.27
CA HIS A 138 -23.87 20.84 -12.87
C HIS A 138 -23.50 20.73 -11.39
N HIS A 139 -23.89 19.61 -10.80
CA HIS A 139 -23.59 19.35 -9.39
C HIS A 139 -22.21 18.73 -9.23
N VAL A 140 -21.57 19.02 -8.10
CA VAL A 140 -20.30 18.39 -7.72
C VAL A 140 -20.45 17.80 -6.33
N ILE A 141 -20.18 16.50 -6.22
CA ILE A 141 -20.40 15.69 -5.02
C ILE A 141 -19.11 14.96 -4.65
N ALA A 142 -18.64 15.12 -3.41
CA ALA A 142 -17.62 14.29 -2.79
C ALA A 142 -18.28 13.26 -1.86
N VAL A 143 -17.93 11.99 -1.98
CA VAL A 143 -18.35 10.93 -1.05
C VAL A 143 -17.13 10.46 -0.30
N ILE A 144 -17.10 10.67 1.01
CA ILE A 144 -15.97 10.32 1.88
C ILE A 144 -16.43 9.45 3.05
N GLY A 145 -15.69 8.41 3.37
CA GLY A 145 -15.91 7.59 4.57
C GLY A 145 -15.38 8.29 5.83
N ASP A 146 -16.00 7.99 6.97
CA ASP A 146 -15.60 8.49 8.28
C ASP A 146 -14.11 8.20 8.59
N GLY A 147 -13.62 7.00 8.30
CA GLY A 147 -12.21 6.65 8.46
C GLY A 147 -11.26 7.58 7.69
N SER A 148 -11.64 7.97 6.48
CA SER A 148 -10.84 8.86 5.62
C SER A 148 -10.81 10.31 6.10
N LEU A 149 -11.80 10.74 6.88
CA LEU A 149 -11.86 12.11 7.43
C LEU A 149 -10.70 12.44 8.38
N SER A 150 -10.05 11.46 8.99
CA SER A 150 -8.88 11.68 9.85
C SER A 150 -7.62 12.04 9.07
N SER A 151 -7.60 11.84 7.76
CA SER A 151 -6.46 12.23 6.90
C SER A 151 -6.26 13.75 6.90
N GLY A 152 -5.01 14.20 6.98
CA GLY A 152 -4.65 15.62 6.93
C GLY A 152 -5.26 16.32 5.71
N THR A 153 -5.13 15.74 4.52
CA THR A 153 -5.68 16.30 3.27
C THR A 153 -7.21 16.43 3.30
N ALA A 154 -7.93 15.52 3.98
CA ALA A 154 -9.38 15.63 4.12
C ALA A 154 -9.77 16.81 5.00
N LEU A 155 -9.05 17.02 6.12
CA LEU A 155 -9.27 18.16 7.01
C LEU A 155 -8.92 19.48 6.33
N GLU A 156 -7.84 19.56 5.56
CA GLU A 156 -7.50 20.70 4.71
C GLU A 156 -8.59 20.96 3.66
N GLY A 157 -9.09 19.90 3.03
CA GLY A 157 -10.19 19.95 2.08
C GLY A 157 -11.48 20.51 2.70
N LEU A 158 -11.86 20.04 3.89
CA LEU A 158 -13.02 20.58 4.64
C LEU A 158 -12.85 22.05 4.99
N ASN A 159 -11.67 22.42 5.50
CA ASN A 159 -11.37 23.82 5.85
C ASN A 159 -11.48 24.75 4.64
N CYS A 160 -11.01 24.30 3.47
CA CYS A 160 -11.08 25.09 2.24
C CYS A 160 -12.46 25.01 1.56
N ALA A 161 -13.22 23.94 1.71
CA ALA A 161 -14.54 23.77 1.12
C ALA A 161 -15.52 24.88 1.52
N ALA A 162 -15.43 25.40 2.76
CA ALA A 162 -16.23 26.52 3.25
C ALA A 162 -16.01 27.83 2.47
N LYS A 163 -15.00 27.91 1.59
CA LYS A 163 -14.71 29.08 0.73
C LYS A 163 -15.15 28.89 -0.72
N VAL A 164 -15.70 27.73 -1.08
CA VAL A 164 -16.30 27.52 -2.39
C VAL A 164 -17.56 28.39 -2.48
N GLU A 165 -17.68 29.23 -3.50
CA GLU A 165 -18.78 30.21 -3.63
C GLU A 165 -20.08 29.52 -4.08
N GLY A 166 -19.99 28.49 -4.91
CA GLY A 166 -21.12 27.73 -5.42
C GLY A 166 -21.40 26.45 -4.65
N GLN A 167 -22.30 25.64 -5.19
CA GLN A 167 -22.66 24.36 -4.58
C GLN A 167 -21.48 23.38 -4.56
N LEU A 168 -21.27 22.75 -3.41
CA LEU A 168 -20.45 21.56 -3.24
C LEU A 168 -21.15 20.65 -2.21
N ILE A 169 -21.51 19.44 -2.60
CA ILE A 169 -22.13 18.48 -1.69
C ILE A 169 -21.03 17.53 -1.19
N ILE A 170 -20.83 17.48 0.12
CA ILE A 170 -19.90 16.57 0.78
C ILE A 170 -20.72 15.55 1.55
N VAL A 171 -20.68 14.29 1.12
CA VAL A 171 -21.37 13.18 1.77
C VAL A 171 -20.37 12.45 2.66
N CYS A 172 -20.51 12.64 3.96
CA CYS A 172 -19.76 11.89 4.98
C CYS A 172 -20.53 10.59 5.28
N ASN A 173 -20.04 9.48 4.73
CA ASN A 173 -20.58 8.15 4.97
C ASN A 173 -19.97 7.60 6.28
N ASP A 174 -20.66 7.79 7.40
CA ASP A 174 -20.25 7.36 8.73
C ASP A 174 -20.86 5.98 9.05
N ASN A 175 -20.00 4.99 9.14
CA ASN A 175 -20.36 3.63 9.54
C ASN A 175 -19.59 3.17 10.79
N GLU A 176 -18.99 4.12 11.52
CA GLU A 176 -18.25 3.94 12.78
C GLU A 176 -16.93 3.16 12.66
N MET A 177 -16.51 2.83 11.43
CA MET A 177 -15.35 1.97 11.21
C MET A 177 -14.50 2.41 10.00
N ALA A 178 -13.19 2.45 10.21
CA ALA A 178 -12.19 2.41 9.13
C ALA A 178 -11.98 0.95 8.65
N ILE A 179 -10.75 0.52 8.38
CA ILE A 179 -10.41 -0.91 8.24
C ILE A 179 -10.60 -1.57 9.61
N ASP A 180 -9.99 -1.00 10.64
CA ASP A 180 -10.17 -1.32 12.06
C ASP A 180 -11.06 -0.26 12.74
N GLU A 181 -11.08 -0.22 14.06
CA GLU A 181 -11.80 0.79 14.83
C GLU A 181 -11.24 2.20 14.55
N ASN A 182 -12.11 3.16 14.47
CA ASN A 182 -11.73 4.56 14.31
C ASN A 182 -10.99 5.09 15.55
N VAL A 183 -9.90 5.82 15.35
CA VAL A 183 -9.06 6.37 16.43
C VAL A 183 -8.96 7.88 16.32
N GLY A 184 -9.13 8.58 17.46
CA GLY A 184 -8.92 10.02 17.56
C GLY A 184 -10.16 10.82 17.97
N GLY A 185 -9.96 12.08 18.33
CA GLY A 185 -11.01 12.97 18.87
C GLY A 185 -12.12 13.30 17.88
N LEU A 186 -11.85 13.27 16.57
CA LEU A 186 -12.86 13.49 15.53
C LEU A 186 -14.05 12.54 15.70
N TYR A 187 -13.78 11.27 15.98
CA TYR A 187 -14.83 10.24 16.08
C TYR A 187 -15.69 10.39 17.32
N GLY A 188 -15.16 10.99 18.39
CA GLY A 188 -15.96 11.42 19.54
C GLY A 188 -17.02 12.45 19.13
N ASN A 189 -16.65 13.41 18.27
CA ASN A 189 -17.61 14.40 17.73
C ASN A 189 -18.63 13.76 16.80
N LEU A 190 -18.21 12.87 15.89
CA LEU A 190 -19.14 12.14 15.01
C LEU A 190 -20.13 11.30 15.82
N ALA A 191 -19.68 10.60 16.86
CA ALA A 191 -20.54 9.83 17.77
C ALA A 191 -21.53 10.73 18.52
N GLU A 192 -21.11 11.90 18.99
CA GLU A 192 -21.99 12.88 19.62
C GLU A 192 -23.07 13.37 18.63
N LEU A 193 -22.66 13.66 17.39
CA LEU A 193 -23.58 14.08 16.32
C LEU A 193 -24.61 12.99 16.00
N ARG A 194 -24.20 11.71 15.90
CA ARG A 194 -25.12 10.58 15.72
C ARG A 194 -26.10 10.46 16.89
N ASN A 195 -25.60 10.44 18.12
CA ASN A 195 -26.43 10.32 19.33
C ASN A 195 -27.44 11.45 19.49
N ALA A 196 -27.07 12.66 19.07
CA ALA A 196 -27.93 13.84 19.07
C ALA A 196 -28.73 14.01 17.77
N GLN A 197 -28.71 13.04 16.86
CA GLN A 197 -29.36 13.10 15.54
C GLN A 197 -29.07 14.42 14.79
N GLY A 198 -27.80 14.83 14.79
CA GLY A 198 -27.30 16.03 14.16
C GLY A 198 -27.53 17.34 14.92
N HIS A 199 -28.15 17.30 16.11
CA HIS A 199 -28.50 18.48 16.91
C HIS A 199 -27.51 18.86 18.00
N SER A 200 -26.31 18.23 18.05
CA SER A 200 -25.29 18.65 19.01
C SER A 200 -24.84 20.09 18.77
N PRO A 201 -24.61 20.88 19.83
CA PRO A 201 -23.98 22.18 19.73
C PRO A 201 -22.51 22.09 19.29
N HIS A 202 -21.85 20.97 19.53
CA HIS A 202 -20.48 20.70 19.10
C HIS A 202 -20.50 20.00 17.74
N ASN A 203 -20.16 20.73 16.68
CA ASN A 203 -20.25 20.24 15.32
C ASN A 203 -19.11 20.78 14.46
N ILE A 204 -18.09 19.96 14.27
CA ILE A 204 -16.88 20.32 13.52
C ILE A 204 -17.19 20.90 12.12
N PHE A 205 -18.22 20.42 11.46
CA PHE A 205 -18.57 20.92 10.11
C PHE A 205 -19.11 22.33 10.16
N ARG A 206 -20.00 22.63 11.12
CA ARG A 206 -20.53 23.97 11.34
C ARG A 206 -19.49 24.93 11.85
N ASP A 207 -18.58 24.46 12.70
CA ASP A 207 -17.49 25.27 13.24
C ASP A 207 -16.50 25.68 12.13
N LEU A 208 -16.38 24.88 11.06
CA LEU A 208 -15.66 25.24 9.85
C LEU A 208 -16.46 26.15 8.89
N GLY A 209 -17.73 26.47 9.20
CA GLY A 209 -18.58 27.36 8.41
C GLY A 209 -19.37 26.66 7.30
N LEU A 210 -19.51 25.33 7.34
CA LEU A 210 -20.28 24.55 6.38
C LEU A 210 -21.73 24.38 6.82
N ASP A 211 -22.69 24.39 5.89
CA ASP A 211 -24.04 23.90 6.16
C ASP A 211 -23.99 22.40 6.45
N TYR A 212 -24.84 21.93 7.35
CA TYR A 212 -24.79 20.54 7.83
C TYR A 212 -26.18 19.94 7.93
N ARG A 213 -26.30 18.73 7.38
CA ARG A 213 -27.49 17.89 7.44
C ARG A 213 -27.12 16.52 7.98
N TYR A 214 -28.00 15.92 8.78
CA TYR A 214 -27.82 14.57 9.32
C TYR A 214 -28.88 13.61 8.80
N VAL A 215 -28.49 12.37 8.51
CA VAL A 215 -29.36 11.28 8.07
C VAL A 215 -29.06 10.04 8.90
N GLU A 216 -29.97 9.67 9.78
CA GLU A 216 -29.87 8.46 10.61
C GLU A 216 -30.03 7.17 9.79
N SER A 217 -30.97 7.16 8.85
CA SER A 217 -31.31 5.97 8.07
C SER A 217 -30.65 5.99 6.68
N GLY A 218 -29.31 5.98 6.65
CA GLY A 218 -28.53 6.01 5.41
C GLY A 218 -28.71 4.78 4.52
N ASN A 219 -29.18 3.67 5.09
CA ASN A 219 -29.51 2.45 4.34
C ASN A 219 -31.01 2.37 3.96
N ASP A 220 -31.71 3.51 3.88
CA ASP A 220 -33.05 3.63 3.32
C ASP A 220 -33.01 4.50 2.06
N THR A 221 -33.22 3.89 0.89
CA THR A 221 -33.14 4.57 -0.41
C THR A 221 -34.10 5.78 -0.52
N ALA A 222 -35.31 5.66 0.02
CA ALA A 222 -36.29 6.74 -0.06
C ALA A 222 -35.89 7.94 0.80
N THR A 223 -35.31 7.70 1.96
CA THR A 223 -34.76 8.75 2.84
C THR A 223 -33.58 9.45 2.19
N MET A 224 -32.66 8.69 1.58
CA MET A 224 -31.52 9.25 0.88
C MET A 224 -31.93 10.06 -0.34
N VAL A 225 -32.89 9.59 -1.15
CA VAL A 225 -33.43 10.36 -2.28
C VAL A 225 -34.01 11.69 -1.81
N ARG A 226 -34.86 11.67 -0.76
CA ARG A 226 -35.42 12.93 -0.21
C ARG A 226 -34.34 13.89 0.29
N MET A 227 -33.29 13.37 0.93
CA MET A 227 -32.18 14.21 1.40
C MET A 227 -31.47 14.88 0.23
N PHE A 228 -31.08 14.12 -0.78
CA PHE A 228 -30.39 14.69 -1.96
C PHE A 228 -31.28 15.67 -2.73
N GLU A 229 -32.55 15.37 -2.90
CA GLU A 229 -33.51 16.32 -3.50
C GLU A 229 -33.60 17.63 -2.71
N SER A 230 -33.47 17.60 -1.37
CA SER A 230 -33.56 18.78 -0.53
C SER A 230 -32.36 19.70 -0.59
N VAL A 231 -31.22 19.20 -1.07
CA VAL A 231 -29.94 19.94 -1.10
C VAL A 231 -29.41 20.19 -2.50
N LYS A 232 -29.97 19.56 -3.53
CA LYS A 232 -29.45 19.65 -4.89
C LYS A 232 -29.43 21.07 -5.47
N ASP A 233 -30.33 21.89 -5.04
CA ASP A 233 -30.48 23.26 -5.55
C ASP A 233 -29.89 24.33 -4.60
N LEU A 234 -29.09 23.93 -3.61
CA LEU A 234 -28.35 24.87 -2.77
C LEU A 234 -27.28 25.59 -3.60
N ASP A 235 -26.99 26.82 -3.22
CA ASP A 235 -25.99 27.68 -3.86
C ASP A 235 -24.69 27.82 -3.05
N HIS A 236 -24.49 26.97 -2.06
CA HIS A 236 -23.35 26.96 -1.13
C HIS A 236 -22.97 25.53 -0.74
N PRO A 237 -21.77 25.33 -0.16
CA PRO A 237 -21.31 24.04 0.30
C PRO A 237 -22.14 23.47 1.45
N VAL A 238 -22.42 22.16 1.38
CA VAL A 238 -23.17 21.44 2.41
C VAL A 238 -22.52 20.09 2.73
N VAL A 239 -22.46 19.75 4.02
CA VAL A 239 -22.09 18.40 4.49
C VAL A 239 -23.35 17.62 4.84
N ILE A 240 -23.49 16.46 4.23
CA ILE A 240 -24.52 15.48 4.58
C ILE A 240 -23.83 14.35 5.36
N HIS A 241 -24.04 14.30 6.66
CA HIS A 241 -23.53 13.26 7.53
C HIS A 241 -24.55 12.12 7.55
N VAL A 242 -24.17 11.00 6.94
CA VAL A 242 -25.05 9.84 6.72
C VAL A 242 -24.60 8.70 7.60
N HIS A 243 -25.45 8.25 8.51
CA HIS A 243 -25.19 7.05 9.30
C HIS A 243 -25.60 5.81 8.51
N THR A 244 -24.63 4.93 8.24
CA THR A 244 -24.83 3.67 7.51
C THR A 244 -24.29 2.49 8.29
N ARG A 245 -24.64 1.28 7.85
CA ARG A 245 -24.17 0.04 8.45
C ARG A 245 -23.18 -0.66 7.49
N LYS A 246 -21.92 -0.70 7.87
CA LYS A 246 -20.89 -1.46 7.13
C LYS A 246 -21.24 -2.96 7.12
N GLY A 247 -21.11 -3.61 5.96
CA GLY A 247 -21.41 -5.04 5.82
C GLY A 247 -22.90 -5.42 5.90
N LEU A 248 -23.82 -4.46 5.68
CA LEU A 248 -25.26 -4.71 5.71
C LEU A 248 -25.67 -5.88 4.81
N GLY A 249 -26.37 -6.87 5.36
CA GLY A 249 -26.89 -8.04 4.64
C GLY A 249 -25.95 -9.25 4.64
N ILE A 250 -24.71 -9.11 5.08
CA ILE A 250 -23.73 -10.22 5.08
C ILE A 250 -24.19 -11.39 5.96
N GLU A 251 -24.89 -11.07 7.06
CA GLU A 251 -25.42 -12.05 8.03
C GLU A 251 -26.44 -13.01 7.41
N ARG A 252 -27.03 -12.65 6.27
CA ARG A 252 -28.01 -13.48 5.54
C ARG A 252 -27.33 -14.49 4.61
N HIS A 253 -26.02 -14.34 4.42
CA HIS A 253 -25.25 -15.16 3.50
C HIS A 253 -24.11 -15.86 4.24
N ARG A 254 -23.91 -17.14 3.94
CA ARG A 254 -22.69 -17.84 4.37
C ARG A 254 -21.59 -17.45 3.38
N VAL A 255 -20.75 -16.50 3.73
CA VAL A 255 -19.66 -16.00 2.88
C VAL A 255 -18.35 -16.70 3.28
N PRO A 256 -17.85 -17.67 2.50
CA PRO A 256 -16.52 -18.23 2.69
C PRO A 256 -15.45 -17.17 2.36
N GLY A 257 -14.25 -17.31 2.93
CA GLY A 257 -13.13 -16.40 2.64
C GLY A 257 -13.14 -15.08 3.43
N LEU A 258 -14.07 -14.91 4.38
CA LEU A 258 -13.99 -13.82 5.34
C LEU A 258 -12.81 -14.05 6.28
N ARG A 259 -11.99 -13.03 6.48
CA ARG A 259 -10.86 -13.07 7.40
C ARG A 259 -11.37 -13.09 8.84
N GLU A 260 -11.22 -14.21 9.54
CA GLU A 260 -11.51 -14.28 10.95
C GLU A 260 -10.49 -13.48 11.77
N GLY A 261 -10.97 -12.59 12.63
CA GLY A 261 -10.14 -11.93 13.66
C GLY A 261 -9.44 -10.62 13.27
N HIS A 262 -9.42 -10.23 12.00
CA HIS A 262 -8.75 -9.00 11.53
C HIS A 262 -9.65 -7.97 10.91
N ASP A 263 -10.87 -8.37 10.57
CA ASP A 263 -11.80 -7.54 9.84
C ASP A 263 -13.18 -7.63 10.48
N ARG A 264 -13.36 -6.92 11.58
CA ARG A 264 -14.58 -6.98 12.39
C ARG A 264 -15.86 -6.71 11.59
N ASN A 265 -15.75 -6.05 10.43
CA ASN A 265 -16.88 -5.71 9.58
C ASN A 265 -16.69 -6.14 8.12
N ASN A 266 -15.91 -7.19 7.90
CA ASN A 266 -15.75 -7.81 6.58
C ASN A 266 -15.32 -6.80 5.50
N HIS A 267 -14.33 -5.95 5.80
CA HIS A 267 -13.82 -4.94 4.89
C HIS A 267 -13.32 -5.57 3.58
N TRP A 268 -12.58 -6.67 3.67
CA TRP A 268 -12.05 -7.42 2.55
C TRP A 268 -12.53 -8.87 2.57
N CYS A 269 -12.84 -9.42 1.40
CA CYS A 269 -13.11 -10.84 1.17
C CYS A 269 -11.99 -11.41 0.30
N ASP A 270 -11.33 -12.47 0.75
CA ASP A 270 -10.39 -13.21 -0.08
C ASP A 270 -11.16 -14.16 -1.03
N PRO A 271 -10.68 -14.34 -2.28
CA PRO A 271 -11.34 -15.26 -3.20
C PRO A 271 -11.27 -16.70 -2.67
N MET A 272 -12.34 -17.48 -2.90
CA MET A 272 -12.30 -18.91 -2.57
C MET A 272 -11.20 -19.60 -3.38
N PRO A 273 -10.45 -20.56 -2.78
CA PRO A 273 -9.51 -21.38 -3.51
C PRO A 273 -10.25 -22.07 -4.67
N ARG A 274 -9.79 -21.89 -5.90
CA ARG A 274 -10.25 -22.71 -7.02
C ARG A 274 -9.67 -24.11 -6.84
N ASP A 275 -10.46 -25.15 -7.11
CA ASP A 275 -10.03 -26.57 -7.06
C ASP A 275 -8.95 -26.94 -8.11
N ASP A 276 -8.36 -25.97 -8.78
CA ASP A 276 -7.29 -26.18 -9.74
C ASP A 276 -5.95 -26.45 -9.02
N SER A 277 -5.61 -27.73 -8.95
CA SER A 277 -4.34 -28.28 -8.45
C SER A 277 -3.08 -27.82 -9.19
N SER A 278 -3.17 -26.80 -10.05
CA SER A 278 -2.07 -26.30 -10.89
C SER A 278 -1.44 -24.99 -10.41
N SER A 279 -2.05 -24.27 -9.47
CA SER A 279 -1.38 -23.13 -8.82
C SER A 279 -0.67 -23.60 -7.56
N GLY A 280 0.65 -23.61 -7.56
CA GLY A 280 1.50 -24.01 -6.41
C GLY A 280 1.37 -23.13 -5.15
N ALA A 281 0.21 -22.54 -4.89
CA ALA A 281 -0.13 -21.87 -3.66
C ALA A 281 -0.47 -22.90 -2.59
N SER A 282 0.39 -23.05 -1.60
CA SER A 282 0.18 -23.92 -0.44
C SER A 282 -1.08 -23.50 0.34
N PRO A 283 -1.97 -24.41 0.72
CA PRO A 283 -3.20 -24.11 1.44
C PRO A 283 -3.05 -23.51 2.85
N THR A 284 -1.82 -23.34 3.33
CA THR A 284 -1.52 -22.90 4.71
C THR A 284 -0.41 -21.86 4.81
N GLY A 285 0.05 -21.25 3.69
CA GLY A 285 1.18 -20.32 3.72
C GLY A 285 0.75 -18.85 3.73
N HIS A 286 0.97 -18.16 4.84
CA HIS A 286 0.89 -16.69 4.88
C HIS A 286 1.87 -16.06 3.89
N ASN A 287 1.50 -14.89 3.31
CA ASN A 287 2.36 -14.12 2.43
C ASN A 287 3.57 -13.52 3.17
N ALA A 288 4.55 -13.02 2.44
CA ALA A 288 5.78 -12.47 3.01
C ALA A 288 5.51 -11.30 3.96
N ARG A 289 4.60 -10.42 3.61
CA ARG A 289 4.22 -9.24 4.40
C ARG A 289 3.74 -9.64 5.79
N TRP A 290 2.85 -10.62 5.87
CA TRP A 290 2.34 -11.15 7.13
C TRP A 290 3.45 -11.91 7.88
N THR A 291 4.20 -12.77 7.19
CA THR A 291 5.24 -13.62 7.81
C THR A 291 6.33 -12.78 8.47
N TYR A 292 6.95 -11.87 7.74
CA TYR A 292 8.04 -11.05 8.29
C TYR A 292 7.54 -9.99 9.28
N GLY A 293 6.31 -9.51 9.10
CA GLY A 293 5.67 -8.62 10.06
C GLY A 293 5.44 -9.29 11.40
N SER A 294 4.85 -10.47 11.41
CA SER A 294 4.64 -11.24 12.66
C SER A 294 5.97 -11.59 13.34
N MET A 295 7.00 -12.00 12.57
CA MET A 295 8.35 -12.22 13.11
C MET A 295 8.95 -10.96 13.76
N ALA A 296 8.80 -9.81 13.12
CA ALA A 296 9.29 -8.54 13.66
C ALA A 296 8.55 -8.18 14.96
N MET A 297 7.22 -8.23 14.96
CA MET A 297 6.38 -7.91 16.11
C MET A 297 6.67 -8.83 17.30
N GLU A 298 6.77 -10.11 17.05
CA GLU A 298 7.12 -11.08 18.09
C GLU A 298 8.48 -10.81 18.73
N SER A 299 9.49 -10.47 17.91
CA SER A 299 10.81 -10.09 18.43
C SER A 299 10.73 -8.83 19.32
N LEU A 300 9.82 -7.90 19.03
CA LEU A 300 9.65 -6.67 19.81
C LEU A 300 8.91 -6.91 21.13
N LEU A 301 7.98 -7.88 21.23
CA LEU A 301 7.28 -8.20 22.49
C LEU A 301 8.24 -8.51 23.65
N THR A 302 9.33 -9.20 23.36
CA THR A 302 10.34 -9.52 24.39
C THR A 302 11.10 -8.28 24.85
N ARG A 303 11.22 -7.27 23.99
CA ARG A 303 12.01 -6.05 24.22
C ARG A 303 11.26 -4.98 25.03
N PHE A 304 9.94 -4.93 24.99
CA PHE A 304 9.18 -3.95 25.78
C PHE A 304 9.46 -4.02 27.28
N ARG A 305 9.87 -5.21 27.79
CA ARG A 305 10.28 -5.38 29.18
C ARG A 305 11.67 -4.82 29.48
N GLU A 306 12.54 -4.80 28.48
CA GLU A 306 13.94 -4.36 28.56
C GLU A 306 14.06 -2.86 28.24
N ASP A 307 13.25 -2.38 27.32
CA ASP A 307 13.15 -0.97 26.92
C ASP A 307 11.69 -0.48 26.99
N PRO A 308 11.25 0.07 28.13
CA PRO A 308 9.91 0.59 28.30
C PRO A 308 9.64 1.85 27.47
N SER A 309 10.62 2.40 26.79
CA SER A 309 10.49 3.54 25.87
C SER A 309 10.28 3.13 24.41
N LEU A 310 10.33 1.82 24.12
CA LEU A 310 10.08 1.28 22.79
C LEU A 310 8.58 1.36 22.44
N VAL A 311 8.25 1.90 21.30
CA VAL A 311 6.87 2.11 20.84
C VAL A 311 6.75 1.70 19.36
N VAL A 312 5.69 0.96 19.04
CA VAL A 312 5.29 0.64 17.66
C VAL A 312 4.11 1.50 17.26
N ILE A 313 4.23 2.21 16.16
CA ILE A 313 3.20 3.10 15.61
C ILE A 313 2.75 2.54 14.26
N SER A 314 1.45 2.36 14.04
CA SER A 314 0.91 1.92 12.76
C SER A 314 -0.25 2.82 12.33
N PRO A 315 -0.17 3.45 11.14
CA PRO A 315 -1.30 4.19 10.59
C PRO A 315 -2.29 3.23 9.91
N ALA A 316 -3.34 2.83 10.63
CA ALA A 316 -4.56 2.15 10.17
C ALA A 316 -4.38 0.85 9.34
N THR A 317 -3.17 0.27 9.25
CA THR A 317 -2.89 -0.90 8.39
C THR A 317 -2.24 -2.07 9.15
N ALA A 318 -2.51 -2.20 10.42
CA ALA A 318 -1.88 -3.16 11.32
C ALA A 318 -1.99 -4.61 10.80
N GLY A 319 -3.20 -5.11 10.61
CA GLY A 319 -3.45 -6.52 10.27
C GLY A 319 -2.75 -6.98 8.99
N SER A 320 -2.76 -6.16 7.94
CA SER A 320 -2.10 -6.50 6.68
C SER A 320 -0.57 -6.52 6.77
N ASN A 321 0.01 -5.92 7.81
CA ASN A 321 1.45 -5.90 8.10
C ASN A 321 1.87 -6.95 9.14
N GLY A 322 1.01 -7.93 9.45
CA GLY A 322 1.30 -8.94 10.46
C GLY A 322 1.31 -8.42 11.91
N ILE A 323 0.76 -7.21 12.15
CA ILE A 323 0.54 -6.66 13.48
C ILE A 323 -0.84 -7.14 13.95
N LEU A 324 -0.85 -8.26 14.65
CA LEU A 324 -2.05 -9.01 14.98
C LEU A 324 -2.68 -8.53 16.29
N PRO A 325 -3.98 -8.81 16.54
CA PRO A 325 -4.64 -8.46 17.80
C PRO A 325 -3.92 -8.97 19.05
N ASP A 326 -3.34 -10.17 19.00
CA ASP A 326 -2.59 -10.74 20.13
C ASP A 326 -1.33 -9.90 20.43
N PHE A 327 -0.63 -9.40 19.40
CA PHE A 327 0.46 -8.46 19.57
C PHE A 327 -0.04 -7.16 20.19
N ILE A 328 -1.09 -6.55 19.63
CA ILE A 328 -1.66 -5.27 20.07
C ILE A 328 -2.07 -5.35 21.55
N ASN A 329 -2.79 -6.42 21.93
CA ASN A 329 -3.21 -6.64 23.29
C ASN A 329 -2.02 -6.82 24.26
N SER A 330 -0.98 -7.55 23.81
CA SER A 330 0.21 -7.81 24.62
C SER A 330 1.13 -6.60 24.74
N ALA A 331 1.21 -5.79 23.69
CA ALA A 331 1.98 -4.55 23.65
C ALA A 331 1.35 -3.44 24.52
N GLY A 332 0.02 -3.39 24.62
CA GLY A 332 -0.68 -2.40 25.41
C GLY A 332 -0.29 -0.97 25.03
N SER A 333 0.22 -0.19 25.99
CA SER A 333 0.66 1.21 25.74
C SER A 333 1.91 1.35 24.85
N HIS A 334 2.57 0.28 24.50
CA HIS A 334 3.68 0.27 23.54
C HIS A 334 3.21 0.22 22.08
N TYR A 335 1.91 0.06 21.83
CA TYR A 335 1.33 0.14 20.49
C TYR A 335 0.44 1.36 20.38
N ILE A 336 0.62 2.13 19.31
CA ILE A 336 -0.18 3.32 19.01
C ILE A 336 -0.71 3.18 17.58
N ASP A 337 -2.04 3.10 17.44
CA ASP A 337 -2.71 3.35 16.18
C ASP A 337 -3.03 4.85 16.09
N VAL A 338 -2.66 5.47 14.99
CA VAL A 338 -2.91 6.91 14.74
C VAL A 338 -4.07 7.14 13.76
N GLY A 339 -4.75 6.08 13.34
CA GLY A 339 -5.72 6.14 12.26
C GLY A 339 -5.02 6.39 10.90
N ILE A 340 -5.75 6.89 9.92
CA ILE A 340 -5.19 7.20 8.58
C ILE A 340 -4.49 8.56 8.67
N ALA A 341 -3.27 8.58 9.21
CA ALA A 341 -2.52 9.78 9.51
C ALA A 341 -1.00 9.53 9.43
N GLU A 342 -0.51 9.18 8.24
CA GLU A 342 0.90 8.80 8.02
C GLU A 342 1.87 9.93 8.35
N GLU A 343 1.54 11.16 8.01
CA GLU A 343 2.33 12.38 8.30
C GLU A 343 2.47 12.58 9.81
N HIS A 344 1.35 12.42 10.53
CA HIS A 344 1.32 12.50 11.99
C HIS A 344 2.12 11.36 12.63
N ALA A 345 2.06 10.14 12.09
CA ALA A 345 2.82 8.99 12.58
C ALA A 345 4.32 9.28 12.63
N ILE A 346 4.88 9.87 11.56
CA ILE A 346 6.30 10.25 11.51
C ILE A 346 6.62 11.37 12.50
N SER A 347 5.82 12.44 12.49
CA SER A 347 6.05 13.58 13.39
C SER A 347 5.95 13.17 14.87
N LEU A 348 4.96 12.33 15.22
CA LEU A 348 4.81 11.74 16.55
C LEU A 348 6.04 10.89 16.93
N ALA A 349 6.49 10.02 16.03
CA ALA A 349 7.67 9.20 16.23
C ALA A 349 8.91 10.07 16.48
N CYS A 350 9.11 11.14 15.72
CA CYS A 350 10.21 12.07 15.93
C CYS A 350 10.13 12.76 17.31
N GLY A 351 8.93 13.13 17.75
CA GLY A 351 8.67 13.67 19.09
C GLY A 351 9.04 12.65 20.19
N ILE A 352 8.61 11.39 20.04
CA ILE A 352 8.96 10.29 20.96
C ILE A 352 10.48 10.10 21.01
N ALA A 353 11.14 10.03 19.84
CA ALA A 353 12.60 9.88 19.76
C ALA A 353 13.32 11.03 20.44
N ARG A 354 12.85 12.26 20.26
CA ARG A 354 13.43 13.46 20.92
C ARG A 354 13.20 13.45 22.43
N GLY A 355 12.10 12.85 22.88
CA GLY A 355 11.81 12.59 24.30
C GLY A 355 12.63 11.45 24.92
N GLY A 356 13.51 10.79 24.15
CA GLY A 356 14.38 9.69 24.59
C GLY A 356 13.81 8.30 24.34
N GLY A 357 12.66 8.17 23.65
CA GLY A 357 12.05 6.90 23.29
C GLY A 357 12.66 6.26 22.05
N SER A 358 12.24 5.03 21.77
CA SER A 358 12.67 4.19 20.63
C SER A 358 11.47 3.86 19.74
N PRO A 359 10.98 4.80 18.90
CA PRO A 359 9.80 4.58 18.07
C PRO A 359 10.09 3.80 16.80
N ILE A 360 9.14 2.94 16.43
CA ILE A 360 9.11 2.18 15.18
C ILE A 360 7.80 2.52 14.46
N VAL A 361 7.87 2.97 13.21
CA VAL A 361 6.69 3.21 12.37
C VAL A 361 6.58 2.12 11.32
N ALA A 362 5.43 1.46 11.25
CA ALA A 362 5.20 0.28 10.41
C ALA A 362 4.03 0.50 9.45
N THR A 363 4.30 0.67 8.15
CA THR A 363 3.26 0.75 7.11
C THR A 363 3.81 0.35 5.72
N SER A 364 2.97 0.41 4.68
CA SER A 364 3.37 0.05 3.32
C SER A 364 4.18 1.14 2.64
N ALA A 365 5.03 0.74 1.70
CA ALA A 365 5.87 1.63 0.88
C ALA A 365 5.05 2.76 0.23
N THR A 366 3.90 2.41 -0.36
CA THR A 366 3.00 3.38 -1.00
C THR A 366 2.47 4.45 -0.04
N PHE A 367 2.26 4.12 1.25
CA PHE A 367 1.73 5.07 2.23
C PHE A 367 2.81 6.00 2.80
N PHE A 368 4.06 5.58 2.86
CA PHE A 368 5.17 6.48 3.21
C PHE A 368 5.36 7.64 2.23
N GLN A 369 4.78 7.58 1.02
CA GLN A 369 4.79 8.72 0.09
C GLN A 369 4.15 9.97 0.69
N ARG A 370 3.07 9.82 1.46
CA ARG A 370 2.38 10.94 2.10
C ARG A 370 3.26 11.64 3.11
N ALA A 371 4.10 10.90 3.82
CA ALA A 371 4.94 11.39 4.88
C ALA A 371 6.38 11.71 4.41
N TYR A 372 6.60 11.86 3.10
CA TYR A 372 7.94 12.11 2.56
C TYR A 372 8.59 13.37 3.16
N ASP A 373 7.83 14.48 3.28
CA ASP A 373 8.32 15.72 3.88
C ASP A 373 8.73 15.51 5.35
N GLN A 374 7.88 14.83 6.14
CA GLN A 374 8.16 14.56 7.55
C GLN A 374 9.35 13.60 7.74
N ILE A 375 9.53 12.62 6.83
CA ILE A 375 10.71 11.76 6.84
C ILE A 375 11.98 12.56 6.51
N GLN A 376 11.89 13.49 5.56
CA GLN A 376 13.02 14.34 5.19
C GLN A 376 13.33 15.36 6.28
N GLN A 377 12.35 16.12 6.74
CA GLN A 377 12.51 17.27 7.63
C GLN A 377 12.57 16.87 9.11
N GLU A 378 11.50 16.25 9.65
CA GLU A 378 11.45 15.94 11.09
C GLU A 378 12.38 14.78 11.45
N MET A 379 12.44 13.76 10.61
CA MET A 379 13.21 12.57 10.91
C MET A 379 14.68 12.71 10.50
N SER A 380 14.98 12.95 9.22
CA SER A 380 16.35 12.87 8.71
C SER A 380 17.16 14.13 9.04
N LEU A 381 16.68 15.30 8.66
CA LEU A 381 17.37 16.58 8.93
C LEU A 381 17.64 16.80 10.42
N ASN A 382 16.72 16.38 11.28
CA ASN A 382 16.83 16.47 12.73
C ASN A 382 17.55 15.29 13.38
N ALA A 383 18.04 14.32 12.60
CA ALA A 383 18.67 13.08 13.07
C ALA A 383 17.83 12.35 14.16
N SER A 384 16.50 12.34 14.01
CA SER A 384 15.58 11.68 14.93
C SER A 384 15.74 10.17 14.84
N ALA A 385 15.99 9.50 15.96
CA ALA A 385 16.24 8.04 16.01
C ALA A 385 14.94 7.25 15.88
N VAL A 386 14.36 7.25 14.69
CA VAL A 386 13.14 6.52 14.32
C VAL A 386 13.50 5.36 13.41
N THR A 387 12.85 4.21 13.59
CA THR A 387 12.93 3.07 12.67
C THR A 387 11.65 2.98 11.84
N LEU A 388 11.79 2.96 10.50
CA LEU A 388 10.68 2.70 9.57
C LEU A 388 10.71 1.25 9.11
N LEU A 389 9.59 0.52 9.25
CA LEU A 389 9.40 -0.80 8.63
C LEU A 389 8.54 -0.61 7.38
N VAL A 390 9.18 -0.75 6.20
CA VAL A 390 8.55 -0.47 4.90
C VAL A 390 8.07 -1.79 4.29
N PHE A 391 6.76 -2.05 4.41
CA PHE A 391 6.10 -3.24 3.88
C PHE A 391 5.67 -3.05 2.42
N ALA A 392 5.32 -4.14 1.74
CA ALA A 392 4.87 -4.15 0.35
C ALA A 392 5.79 -3.32 -0.56
N ALA A 393 7.09 -3.43 -0.36
CA ALA A 393 8.14 -2.73 -1.08
C ALA A 393 8.45 -3.42 -2.42
N GLY A 394 8.77 -2.64 -3.45
CA GLY A 394 9.11 -3.14 -4.79
C GLY A 394 7.91 -3.42 -5.68
N ILE A 395 8.17 -4.10 -6.81
CA ILE A 395 7.12 -4.52 -7.75
C ILE A 395 6.21 -5.58 -7.13
N SER A 396 4.93 -5.46 -7.39
CA SER A 396 3.90 -6.39 -6.91
C SER A 396 2.75 -6.49 -7.91
N ASP A 397 1.90 -7.47 -7.72
CA ASP A 397 0.64 -7.68 -8.45
C ASP A 397 -0.53 -6.83 -7.89
N SER A 398 -0.22 -5.80 -7.13
CA SER A 398 -1.20 -4.89 -6.56
C SER A 398 -1.88 -4.01 -7.63
N ASP A 399 -2.93 -3.31 -7.24
CA ASP A 399 -3.52 -2.26 -8.06
C ASP A 399 -2.54 -1.08 -8.25
N VAL A 400 -2.89 -0.19 -9.17
CA VAL A 400 -2.03 0.92 -9.62
C VAL A 400 -1.63 1.88 -8.49
N THR A 401 -2.42 1.97 -7.44
CA THR A 401 -2.20 2.91 -6.33
C THR A 401 -1.43 2.31 -5.15
N HIS A 402 -1.34 0.98 -5.07
CA HIS A 402 -0.71 0.27 -3.96
C HIS A 402 0.65 -0.38 -4.31
N SER A 403 1.22 -0.05 -5.47
CA SER A 403 2.53 -0.54 -5.87
C SER A 403 3.66 0.14 -5.08
N GLY A 404 4.64 -0.64 -4.62
CA GLY A 404 5.88 -0.17 -4.01
C GLY A 404 7.03 0.03 -5.00
N ALA A 405 6.79 -0.06 -6.30
CA ALA A 405 7.85 -0.10 -7.32
C ALA A 405 8.79 1.11 -7.35
N PHE A 406 8.42 2.22 -6.74
CA PHE A 406 9.23 3.46 -6.70
C PHE A 406 9.79 3.78 -5.30
N ASP A 407 9.76 2.86 -4.36
CA ASP A 407 10.19 3.06 -2.97
C ASP A 407 11.69 3.38 -2.85
N ILE A 408 12.55 2.67 -3.60
CA ILE A 408 14.00 2.92 -3.59
C ILE A 408 14.34 4.32 -4.12
N PRO A 409 13.88 4.75 -5.31
CA PRO A 409 14.12 6.11 -5.78
C PRO A 409 13.55 7.19 -4.87
N LEU A 410 12.37 6.96 -4.29
CA LEU A 410 11.70 7.93 -3.44
C LEU A 410 12.43 8.13 -2.12
N LEU A 411 12.65 7.06 -1.36
CA LEU A 411 13.18 7.13 -0.01
C LEU A 411 14.72 7.08 0.03
N GLY A 412 15.34 6.43 -0.94
CA GLY A 412 16.81 6.29 -1.00
C GLY A 412 17.57 7.56 -1.38
N ASN A 413 16.87 8.66 -1.72
CA ASN A 413 17.48 9.94 -2.01
C ASN A 413 17.42 10.94 -0.82
N ILE A 414 16.81 10.55 0.31
CA ILE A 414 16.78 11.38 1.51
C ILE A 414 18.15 11.35 2.18
N PRO A 415 18.82 12.50 2.37
CA PRO A 415 20.12 12.55 3.01
C PRO A 415 20.08 11.98 4.44
N ASP A 416 21.16 11.39 4.90
CA ASP A 416 21.36 10.86 6.26
C ASP A 416 20.36 9.80 6.75
N LEU A 417 19.40 9.38 5.90
CA LEU A 417 18.53 8.25 6.16
C LEU A 417 19.28 6.95 5.84
N THR A 418 19.46 6.09 6.83
CA THR A 418 20.07 4.76 6.64
C THR A 418 19.03 3.78 6.09
N CYS A 419 19.11 3.44 4.81
CA CYS A 419 18.15 2.56 4.13
C CYS A 419 18.70 1.13 4.03
N LEU A 420 18.17 0.22 4.82
CA LEU A 420 18.56 -1.20 4.89
C LEU A 420 17.64 -2.07 4.04
N ALA A 421 18.19 -3.08 3.39
CA ALA A 421 17.46 -4.02 2.53
C ALA A 421 17.90 -5.46 2.84
N PRO A 422 17.31 -6.10 3.85
CA PRO A 422 17.66 -7.46 4.25
C PRO A 422 17.27 -8.48 3.16
N THR A 423 18.08 -9.53 3.06
CA THR A 423 17.92 -10.65 2.11
C THR A 423 17.34 -11.91 2.76
N GLY A 424 16.79 -11.78 3.98
CA GLY A 424 16.15 -12.86 4.72
C GLY A 424 15.68 -12.41 6.10
N GLY A 425 14.81 -13.22 6.73
CA GLY A 425 14.21 -12.92 8.03
C GLY A 425 15.22 -12.75 9.15
N GLY A 426 16.28 -13.55 9.17
CA GLY A 426 17.34 -13.41 10.18
C GLY A 426 18.08 -12.08 10.10
N GLN A 427 18.47 -11.67 8.89
CA GLN A 427 19.12 -10.38 8.68
C GLN A 427 18.18 -9.22 9.01
N MET A 428 16.88 -9.33 8.67
CA MET A 428 15.87 -8.35 9.05
C MET A 428 15.79 -8.17 10.56
N LEU A 429 15.77 -9.26 11.34
CA LEU A 429 15.74 -9.20 12.82
C LEU A 429 17.01 -8.57 13.39
N ASP A 430 18.18 -8.88 12.83
CA ASP A 430 19.45 -8.27 13.25
C ASP A 430 19.46 -6.76 12.98
N MET A 431 18.94 -6.32 11.81
CA MET A 431 18.79 -4.92 11.44
C MET A 431 17.78 -4.21 12.35
N LEU A 432 16.64 -4.84 12.68
CA LEU A 432 15.64 -4.32 13.59
C LEU A 432 16.20 -4.16 15.02
N ALA A 433 16.92 -5.15 15.51
CA ALA A 433 17.55 -5.09 16.82
C ALA A 433 18.56 -3.95 16.92
N TRP A 434 19.37 -3.74 15.87
CA TRP A 434 20.32 -2.65 15.81
C TRP A 434 19.62 -1.28 15.71
N SER A 435 18.65 -1.12 14.82
CA SER A 435 18.01 0.18 14.54
C SER A 435 17.20 0.71 15.72
N SER A 436 16.49 -0.19 16.42
CA SER A 436 15.65 0.16 17.58
C SER A 436 16.41 0.13 18.92
N GLY A 437 17.73 0.03 18.89
CA GLY A 437 18.60 0.00 20.05
C GLY A 437 19.77 0.97 19.94
N PRO A 438 21.00 0.49 19.67
CA PRO A 438 22.21 1.32 19.73
C PRO A 438 22.36 2.32 18.57
N ALA A 439 21.62 2.18 17.47
CA ALA A 439 21.81 2.99 16.25
C ALA A 439 21.69 4.49 16.48
N ARG A 440 20.68 4.92 17.25
CA ARG A 440 20.40 6.34 17.60
C ARG A 440 20.44 7.26 16.38
N ARG A 441 19.89 6.83 15.25
CA ARG A 441 19.81 7.55 13.97
C ARG A 441 18.56 7.19 13.18
N PRO A 442 18.19 7.99 12.16
CA PRO A 442 17.14 7.62 11.22
C PRO A 442 17.46 6.33 10.46
N VAL A 443 16.58 5.33 10.56
CA VAL A 443 16.74 4.03 9.86
C VAL A 443 15.45 3.64 9.17
N LEU A 444 15.58 3.14 7.95
CA LEU A 444 14.53 2.49 7.19
C LEU A 444 14.94 1.03 6.94
N ILE A 445 14.06 0.08 7.22
CA ILE A 445 14.22 -1.33 6.89
C ILE A 445 13.17 -1.69 5.85
N ARG A 446 13.60 -2.00 4.64
CA ARG A 446 12.78 -2.46 3.54
C ARG A 446 12.46 -3.93 3.77
N MET A 447 11.22 -4.23 4.20
CA MET A 447 10.82 -5.58 4.61
C MET A 447 10.96 -6.58 3.47
N PRO A 448 11.43 -7.83 3.74
CA PRO A 448 11.58 -8.84 2.70
C PRO A 448 10.23 -9.22 2.06
N GLY A 449 10.25 -9.47 0.75
CA GLY A 449 9.09 -9.79 -0.08
C GLY A 449 8.99 -11.28 -0.45
N GLU A 450 8.02 -11.59 -1.33
CA GLU A 450 7.66 -12.97 -1.71
C GLU A 450 8.82 -13.78 -2.28
N ARG A 451 9.70 -13.17 -3.11
CA ARG A 451 10.84 -13.88 -3.69
C ARG A 451 11.84 -14.32 -2.62
N VAL A 452 12.06 -13.49 -1.61
CA VAL A 452 12.93 -13.82 -0.46
C VAL A 452 12.30 -14.95 0.35
N LEU A 453 11.00 -14.84 0.66
CA LEU A 453 10.28 -15.88 1.41
C LEU A 453 10.30 -17.22 0.68
N ALA A 454 10.04 -17.21 -0.64
CA ALA A 454 10.10 -18.41 -1.45
C ALA A 454 11.51 -19.05 -1.44
N TYR A 455 12.56 -18.20 -1.55
CA TYR A 455 13.95 -18.66 -1.48
C TYR A 455 14.28 -19.29 -0.11
N GLU A 456 13.89 -18.66 1.00
CA GLU A 456 14.11 -19.20 2.34
C GLU A 456 13.38 -20.54 2.55
N ARG A 457 12.13 -20.64 2.10
CA ARG A 457 11.33 -21.88 2.17
C ARG A 457 12.00 -23.02 1.39
N ALA A 458 12.49 -22.73 0.19
CA ALA A 458 13.17 -23.72 -0.66
C ALA A 458 14.51 -24.21 -0.09
N ASN A 459 15.21 -23.36 0.66
CA ASN A 459 16.55 -23.65 1.22
C ASN A 459 16.51 -24.02 2.71
N GLY A 460 15.34 -24.19 3.33
CA GLY A 460 15.20 -24.57 4.74
C GLY A 460 15.60 -23.49 5.75
N ASN A 461 15.70 -22.24 5.34
CA ASN A 461 16.13 -21.12 6.17
C ASN A 461 14.95 -20.32 6.79
N VAL A 462 13.75 -20.90 6.85
CA VAL A 462 12.64 -20.27 7.57
C VAL A 462 12.88 -20.45 9.07
N PHE A 463 13.16 -19.36 9.75
CA PHE A 463 13.44 -19.38 11.19
C PHE A 463 12.19 -19.78 11.98
N SER A 464 12.37 -20.69 12.95
CA SER A 464 11.34 -20.97 13.94
C SER A 464 11.25 -19.81 14.94
N GLU A 465 10.07 -19.65 15.55
CA GLU A 465 9.77 -18.70 16.61
C GLU A 465 10.86 -18.63 17.69
N GLN A 466 11.40 -19.80 18.08
CA GLN A 466 12.44 -19.93 19.09
C GLN A 466 13.83 -19.45 18.64
N GLU A 467 14.12 -19.50 17.35
CA GLU A 467 15.40 -19.02 16.79
C GLU A 467 15.43 -17.50 16.68
N SER A 468 14.28 -16.84 16.40
CA SER A 468 14.16 -15.39 16.34
C SER A 468 14.53 -14.74 17.67
N VAL A 469 13.99 -15.23 18.77
CA VAL A 469 14.27 -14.75 20.15
C VAL A 469 15.73 -15.03 20.55
N ARG A 470 16.31 -16.15 20.10
CA ARG A 470 17.67 -16.54 20.46
C ARG A 470 18.72 -15.70 19.72
N ARG A 471 18.50 -15.40 18.43
CA ARG A 471 19.43 -14.55 17.64
C ARG A 471 19.47 -13.13 18.18
N TRP A 472 18.33 -12.57 18.56
CA TRP A 472 18.32 -11.22 19.13
C TRP A 472 19.19 -11.13 20.39
N ARG A 473 19.14 -12.12 21.29
CA ARG A 473 19.97 -12.15 22.51
C ARG A 473 21.45 -12.20 22.23
N THR A 474 21.85 -12.73 21.07
CA THR A 474 23.27 -12.86 20.69
C THR A 474 23.80 -11.69 19.85
N SER A 475 22.95 -11.05 19.01
CA SER A 475 23.39 -9.95 18.15
C SER A 475 23.45 -8.58 18.85
N GLY A 476 22.67 -8.38 19.93
CA GLY A 476 22.69 -7.12 20.69
C GLY A 476 23.94 -6.83 21.51
N THR A 477 24.86 -7.81 21.62
CA THR A 477 26.05 -7.72 22.51
C THR A 477 27.40 -7.50 21.80
N SER A 478 27.45 -7.42 20.46
CA SER A 478 28.72 -7.43 19.73
C SER A 478 29.00 -6.27 18.78
N VAL A 479 28.19 -5.19 18.79
CA VAL A 479 28.51 -4.04 17.93
C VAL A 479 29.21 -2.95 18.71
N GLU A 480 30.56 -2.99 18.70
CA GLU A 480 31.36 -1.90 19.22
C GLU A 480 31.10 -0.60 18.48
N SER A 481 30.74 0.42 19.23
CA SER A 481 30.50 1.79 18.77
C SER A 481 31.82 2.52 18.52
N SER A 482 32.45 2.30 17.37
CA SER A 482 33.53 3.18 16.94
C SER A 482 33.42 3.50 15.46
N SER A 483 33.36 4.79 15.20
CA SER A 483 33.43 5.47 13.91
C SER A 483 32.09 5.75 13.17
N SER A 484 32.14 6.69 12.25
CA SER A 484 31.07 7.19 11.38
C SER A 484 30.38 6.14 10.47
N SER A 485 30.77 4.88 10.51
CA SER A 485 30.20 3.76 9.76
C SER A 485 29.31 2.89 10.63
N HIS A 486 28.13 2.50 10.12
CA HIS A 486 27.23 1.55 10.77
C HIS A 486 27.57 0.09 10.33
N PRO A 487 27.11 -0.96 11.06
CA PRO A 487 27.47 -2.36 10.78
C PRO A 487 27.16 -2.81 9.34
N TRP A 488 26.12 -2.24 8.75
CA TRP A 488 25.62 -2.57 7.41
C TRP A 488 26.19 -1.66 6.30
N SER A 489 27.20 -0.83 6.60
CA SER A 489 27.78 0.12 5.62
C SER A 489 28.67 -0.56 4.58
N ARG A 490 29.15 -1.78 4.85
CA ARG A 490 29.98 -2.56 3.94
C ARG A 490 29.13 -3.56 3.17
N TYR A 491 29.43 -3.72 1.88
CA TYR A 491 28.85 -4.76 1.07
C TYR A 491 29.42 -6.13 1.46
N ARG A 492 28.55 -7.11 1.61
CA ARG A 492 28.92 -8.47 1.93
C ARG A 492 29.26 -9.25 0.66
N VAL A 493 30.53 -9.59 0.45
CA VAL A 493 30.96 -10.51 -0.61
C VAL A 493 30.60 -11.94 -0.17
N VAL A 494 29.60 -12.53 -0.84
CA VAL A 494 29.07 -13.87 -0.51
C VAL A 494 29.85 -14.95 -1.24
N HIS A 495 30.27 -14.66 -2.46
CA HIS A 495 31.15 -15.48 -3.27
C HIS A 495 32.14 -14.59 -4.02
N GLU A 496 33.43 -14.89 -3.94
CA GLU A 496 34.48 -14.20 -4.70
C GLU A 496 34.81 -15.00 -5.96
N GLY A 497 34.45 -14.46 -7.10
CA GLY A 497 34.78 -14.97 -8.43
C GLY A 497 35.62 -13.99 -9.24
N SER A 498 35.47 -14.00 -10.57
CA SER A 498 36.23 -13.15 -11.47
C SER A 498 35.41 -12.63 -12.65
N GLY A 499 35.91 -11.56 -13.28
CA GLY A 499 35.35 -11.03 -14.55
C GLY A 499 34.05 -10.28 -14.40
N THR A 500 33.04 -10.89 -13.80
CA THR A 500 31.69 -10.33 -13.60
C THR A 500 31.30 -10.32 -12.13
N ALA A 501 30.66 -9.24 -11.66
CA ALA A 501 30.09 -9.16 -10.33
C ALA A 501 28.57 -8.98 -10.40
N LEU A 502 27.82 -9.75 -9.63
CA LEU A 502 26.38 -9.70 -9.49
C LEU A 502 26.05 -9.13 -8.10
N ILE A 503 25.40 -7.98 -8.05
CA ILE A 503 25.08 -7.27 -6.80
C ILE A 503 23.56 -7.24 -6.65
N GLY A 504 23.02 -8.09 -5.76
CA GLY A 504 21.57 -8.24 -5.55
C GLY A 504 21.09 -7.50 -4.32
N LEU A 505 20.24 -6.49 -4.49
CA LEU A 505 19.70 -5.69 -3.40
C LEU A 505 18.41 -6.30 -2.84
N GLY A 506 18.40 -6.65 -1.54
CA GLY A 506 17.21 -7.06 -0.81
C GLY A 506 16.38 -8.13 -1.54
N ASN A 507 15.16 -7.78 -1.94
CA ASN A 507 14.23 -8.69 -2.63
C ASN A 507 14.74 -9.23 -3.98
N ALA A 508 15.67 -8.55 -4.63
CA ALA A 508 16.27 -9.01 -5.88
C ALA A 508 17.53 -9.87 -5.69
N TYR A 509 17.98 -10.06 -4.44
CA TYR A 509 19.15 -10.89 -4.16
C TYR A 509 18.99 -12.36 -4.57
N PRO A 510 17.85 -13.05 -4.36
CA PRO A 510 17.64 -14.41 -4.85
C PRO A 510 17.83 -14.53 -6.37
N LEU A 511 17.38 -13.54 -7.16
CA LEU A 511 17.61 -13.53 -8.61
C LEU A 511 19.10 -13.50 -8.96
N ALA A 512 19.89 -12.70 -8.24
CA ALA A 512 21.35 -12.67 -8.45
C ALA A 512 22.01 -14.02 -8.16
N LEU A 513 21.52 -14.75 -7.14
CA LEU A 513 21.99 -16.11 -6.82
C LEU A 513 21.65 -17.12 -7.90
N ASP A 514 20.41 -17.10 -8.43
CA ASP A 514 19.96 -18.00 -9.48
C ASP A 514 20.73 -17.76 -10.79
N VAL A 515 20.92 -16.49 -11.17
CA VAL A 515 21.76 -16.13 -12.33
C VAL A 515 23.18 -16.63 -12.15
N ALA A 516 23.78 -16.47 -10.95
CA ALA A 516 25.12 -16.96 -10.68
C ALA A 516 25.21 -18.50 -10.79
N ARG A 517 24.20 -19.22 -10.31
CA ARG A 517 24.12 -20.68 -10.42
C ARG A 517 24.06 -21.13 -11.88
N ILE A 518 23.17 -20.55 -12.69
CA ILE A 518 23.02 -20.89 -14.11
C ILE A 518 24.31 -20.62 -14.89
N LEU A 519 24.98 -19.49 -14.62
CA LEU A 519 26.25 -19.16 -15.26
C LEU A 519 27.34 -20.19 -14.95
N ARG A 520 27.46 -20.64 -13.70
CA ARG A 520 28.44 -21.65 -13.28
C ARG A 520 28.15 -23.01 -13.90
N GLU A 521 26.89 -23.46 -13.90
CA GLU A 521 26.46 -24.74 -14.48
C GLU A 521 26.69 -24.78 -15.99
N GLY A 522 26.40 -23.68 -16.70
CA GLY A 522 26.55 -23.59 -18.16
C GLY A 522 27.97 -23.55 -18.69
N THR A 523 28.98 -23.34 -17.82
CA THR A 523 30.40 -23.23 -18.20
C THR A 523 31.21 -24.51 -17.92
N ALA A 524 30.62 -25.50 -17.23
CA ALA A 524 31.28 -26.80 -17.00
C ALA A 524 31.73 -27.51 -18.30
N SER A 525 31.25 -27.06 -19.47
CA SER A 525 31.55 -27.64 -20.79
C SER A 525 32.65 -26.95 -21.61
N ASN A 526 33.21 -25.79 -21.19
CA ASN A 526 34.26 -25.14 -22.01
C ASN A 526 35.10 -24.10 -21.22
N PRO A 527 36.22 -24.49 -20.55
CA PRO A 527 37.10 -23.52 -19.88
C PRO A 527 37.90 -22.72 -20.92
N ARG A 528 37.57 -21.43 -21.08
CA ARG A 528 38.37 -20.48 -21.85
C ARG A 528 39.52 -19.97 -20.97
N THR A 529 40.72 -20.41 -21.25
CA THR A 529 41.98 -19.86 -20.69
C THR A 529 42.50 -18.78 -21.62
N GLY A 530 42.44 -17.51 -21.23
CA GLY A 530 43.08 -16.40 -21.92
C GLY A 530 42.63 -15.04 -21.39
N ARG A 531 43.55 -14.06 -21.27
CA ARG A 531 43.26 -12.66 -20.98
C ARG A 531 42.47 -12.04 -22.17
N SER A 532 41.15 -12.22 -22.17
CA SER A 532 40.22 -11.59 -23.11
C SER A 532 39.77 -10.23 -22.58
N GLN A 533 39.54 -9.28 -23.45
CA GLN A 533 38.84 -8.00 -23.12
C GLN A 533 37.34 -8.22 -22.82
N VAL A 534 36.83 -9.41 -23.01
CA VAL A 534 35.47 -9.87 -22.79
C VAL A 534 35.28 -10.22 -21.31
N PRO A 535 34.16 -9.80 -20.66
CA PRO A 535 33.84 -10.19 -19.30
C PRO A 535 33.74 -11.72 -19.16
N ASP A 536 34.42 -12.30 -18.17
CA ASP A 536 34.27 -13.71 -17.84
C ASP A 536 32.98 -13.90 -17.04
N LEU A 537 32.11 -14.77 -17.54
CA LEU A 537 30.83 -15.12 -16.92
C LEU A 537 30.86 -16.44 -16.13
N SER A 538 31.99 -17.17 -16.18
CA SER A 538 32.05 -18.57 -15.70
C SER A 538 31.94 -18.72 -14.20
N ASP A 539 32.46 -17.76 -13.44
CA ASP A 539 32.43 -17.75 -11.98
C ASP A 539 32.22 -16.31 -11.46
N PRO A 540 31.00 -15.80 -11.49
CA PRO A 540 30.73 -14.43 -11.07
C PRO A 540 30.89 -14.25 -9.56
N THR A 541 31.44 -13.10 -9.15
CA THR A 541 31.36 -12.63 -7.78
C THR A 541 29.92 -12.32 -7.41
N VAL A 542 29.47 -12.74 -6.22
CA VAL A 542 28.11 -12.45 -5.73
C VAL A 542 28.19 -11.60 -4.47
N ILE A 543 27.44 -10.51 -4.47
CA ILE A 543 27.44 -9.50 -3.40
C ILE A 543 26.03 -9.20 -2.92
N ASP A 544 25.86 -9.16 -1.60
CA ASP A 544 24.71 -8.58 -0.89
C ASP A 544 25.13 -7.20 -0.37
N PRO A 545 24.58 -6.10 -0.91
CA PRO A 545 24.94 -4.75 -0.47
C PRO A 545 24.33 -4.38 0.89
N GLN A 546 23.31 -5.09 1.37
CA GLN A 546 22.64 -4.92 2.66
C GLN A 546 21.93 -3.56 2.84
N GLN A 547 22.32 -2.55 2.10
CA GLN A 547 21.79 -1.18 2.18
C GLN A 547 21.89 -0.46 0.83
N TYR A 548 21.11 0.62 0.67
CA TYR A 548 21.08 1.40 -0.58
C TYR A 548 21.16 2.93 -0.39
N SER A 549 21.34 3.40 0.87
CA SER A 549 21.49 4.83 1.15
C SER A 549 22.83 5.39 0.69
N THR A 550 23.92 4.61 0.87
CA THR A 550 25.28 5.01 0.49
C THR A 550 25.94 3.94 -0.37
N LEU A 551 26.99 4.30 -1.10
CA LEU A 551 27.81 3.35 -1.84
C LEU A 551 29.03 2.93 -1.03
N ASP A 552 29.26 1.63 -0.91
CA ASP A 552 30.54 1.12 -0.38
C ASP A 552 31.64 1.25 -1.46
N THR A 553 32.23 2.43 -1.53
CA THR A 553 33.27 2.74 -2.53
C THR A 553 34.49 1.81 -2.43
N SER A 554 34.79 1.27 -1.25
CA SER A 554 35.90 0.33 -1.08
C SER A 554 35.64 -0.98 -1.84
N THR A 555 34.44 -1.55 -1.69
CA THR A 555 34.04 -2.75 -2.44
C THR A 555 33.96 -2.46 -3.94
N LEU A 556 33.38 -1.29 -4.31
CA LEU A 556 33.29 -0.91 -5.73
C LEU A 556 34.68 -0.68 -6.36
N ASP A 557 35.63 -0.09 -5.65
CA ASP A 557 37.02 0.05 -6.14
C ASP A 557 37.75 -1.30 -6.23
N TRP A 558 37.50 -2.19 -5.27
CA TRP A 558 38.01 -3.56 -5.34
C TRP A 558 37.46 -4.29 -6.59
N LEU A 559 36.17 -4.17 -6.88
CA LEU A 559 35.57 -4.72 -8.11
C LEU A 559 36.19 -4.13 -9.37
N ARG A 560 36.45 -2.82 -9.40
CA ARG A 560 37.06 -2.13 -10.54
C ARG A 560 38.42 -2.67 -10.89
N SER A 561 39.18 -3.17 -9.89
CA SER A 561 40.49 -3.73 -10.10
C SER A 561 40.51 -5.17 -10.67
N ARG A 562 39.39 -5.91 -10.54
CA ARG A 562 39.31 -7.35 -10.81
C ARG A 562 38.26 -7.75 -11.82
N HIS A 563 37.25 -6.91 -12.04
CA HIS A 563 36.07 -7.20 -12.86
C HIS A 563 36.00 -6.26 -14.08
N ARG A 564 35.19 -6.63 -15.06
CA ARG A 564 34.89 -5.82 -16.26
C ARG A 564 33.43 -5.48 -16.39
N LEU A 565 32.56 -6.23 -15.70
CA LEU A 565 31.12 -6.08 -15.71
C LEU A 565 30.58 -6.13 -14.29
N VAL A 566 29.76 -5.17 -13.94
CA VAL A 566 28.92 -5.17 -12.73
C VAL A 566 27.47 -5.25 -13.15
N VAL A 567 26.72 -6.16 -12.56
CA VAL A 567 25.28 -6.30 -12.76
C VAL A 567 24.59 -5.99 -11.44
N THR A 568 23.72 -5.00 -11.44
CA THR A 568 22.91 -4.65 -10.26
C THR A 568 21.49 -5.18 -10.41
N PHE A 569 20.94 -5.71 -9.34
CA PHE A 569 19.56 -6.21 -9.28
C PHE A 569 18.80 -5.47 -8.19
N GLU A 570 17.69 -4.86 -8.58
CA GLU A 570 16.72 -4.22 -7.67
C GLU A 570 15.28 -4.51 -8.15
N ASP A 571 14.35 -4.68 -7.24
CA ASP A 571 12.93 -4.92 -7.56
C ASP A 571 12.10 -3.63 -7.54
N SER A 572 12.74 -2.51 -7.81
CA SER A 572 12.16 -1.17 -7.92
C SER A 572 12.41 -0.61 -9.32
N GLN A 573 11.82 0.52 -9.64
CA GLN A 573 12.09 1.18 -10.93
C GLN A 573 13.55 1.65 -11.02
N LEU A 574 14.14 1.43 -12.19
CA LEU A 574 15.54 1.78 -12.44
C LEU A 574 15.78 3.30 -12.48
N ASN A 575 14.78 4.08 -12.93
CA ASN A 575 14.90 5.53 -13.01
C ASN A 575 15.00 6.15 -11.60
N GLY A 576 16.15 6.75 -11.30
CA GLY A 576 16.47 7.25 -9.96
C GLY A 576 16.84 6.14 -8.96
N GLY A 577 16.85 4.87 -9.40
CA GLY A 577 17.14 3.71 -8.57
C GLY A 577 18.61 3.61 -8.13
N TRP A 578 18.86 2.61 -7.29
CA TRP A 578 20.20 2.37 -6.73
C TRP A 578 21.21 1.92 -7.80
N GLY A 579 20.79 1.12 -8.78
CA GLY A 579 21.65 0.68 -9.89
C GLY A 579 22.17 1.85 -10.75
N GLN A 580 21.37 2.91 -10.93
CA GLN A 580 21.83 4.12 -11.61
C GLN A 580 22.96 4.83 -10.85
N ARG A 581 22.93 4.83 -9.52
CA ARG A 581 24.00 5.40 -8.68
C ARG A 581 25.30 4.62 -8.84
N ILE A 582 25.23 3.28 -8.95
CA ILE A 582 26.38 2.42 -9.27
C ILE A 582 26.90 2.75 -10.69
N SER A 583 26.03 2.90 -11.66
CA SER A 583 26.40 3.28 -13.03
C SER A 583 27.11 4.65 -13.06
N ALA A 584 26.59 5.62 -12.34
CA ALA A 584 27.22 6.95 -12.21
C ALA A 584 28.62 6.87 -11.55
N TYR A 585 28.79 6.02 -10.54
CA TYR A 585 30.08 5.80 -9.88
C TYR A 585 31.15 5.30 -10.88
N TYR A 586 30.76 4.38 -11.78
CA TYR A 586 31.69 3.82 -12.77
C TYR A 586 31.78 4.59 -14.08
N ALA A 587 31.01 5.65 -14.28
CA ALA A 587 30.89 6.38 -15.55
C ALA A 587 32.25 6.89 -16.13
N ARG A 588 33.27 7.09 -15.28
CA ARG A 588 34.63 7.53 -15.69
C ARG A 588 35.65 6.38 -15.66
N SER A 589 35.19 5.14 -15.77
CA SER A 589 36.04 3.94 -15.76
C SER A 589 35.74 3.04 -16.96
N ALA A 590 36.56 2.02 -17.17
CA ALA A 590 36.30 0.98 -18.17
C ALA A 590 35.29 -0.08 -17.70
N MET A 591 34.74 0.05 -16.48
CA MET A 591 33.73 -0.86 -15.94
C MET A 591 32.43 -0.72 -16.72
N ARG A 592 31.91 -1.81 -17.21
CA ARG A 592 30.57 -1.88 -17.78
C ARG A 592 29.56 -2.14 -16.64
N VAL A 593 28.41 -1.50 -16.71
CA VAL A 593 27.33 -1.70 -15.73
C VAL A 593 26.05 -2.06 -16.46
N MET A 594 25.41 -3.13 -16.03
CA MET A 594 24.06 -3.53 -16.42
C MET A 594 23.16 -3.45 -15.19
N SER A 595 22.00 -2.82 -15.32
CA SER A 595 21.02 -2.77 -14.23
C SER A 595 19.78 -3.55 -14.61
N VAL A 596 19.33 -4.42 -13.71
CA VAL A 596 18.12 -5.25 -13.81
C VAL A 596 17.12 -4.73 -12.78
N GLY A 597 15.94 -4.35 -13.23
CA GLY A 597 14.88 -3.81 -12.39
C GLY A 597 13.68 -3.35 -13.21
N ALA A 598 12.70 -2.74 -12.55
CA ALA A 598 11.45 -2.35 -13.19
C ALA A 598 11.57 -1.10 -14.07
N GLY A 599 10.71 -1.02 -15.09
CA GLY A 599 10.50 0.19 -15.86
C GLY A 599 9.69 1.23 -15.10
N MET A 600 9.81 2.50 -15.49
CA MET A 600 9.00 3.60 -14.94
C MET A 600 7.61 3.58 -15.59
N ALA A 601 6.69 2.84 -14.97
CA ALA A 601 5.31 2.72 -15.46
C ALA A 601 4.35 2.45 -14.30
N PHE A 602 3.12 2.92 -14.42
CA PHE A 602 2.02 2.44 -13.58
C PHE A 602 1.55 1.06 -14.08
N THR A 603 1.39 0.12 -13.15
CA THR A 603 0.88 -1.22 -13.43
C THR A 603 -0.35 -1.48 -12.55
N ASP A 604 -1.40 -2.06 -13.11
CA ASP A 604 -2.64 -2.35 -12.40
C ASP A 604 -2.92 -3.85 -12.41
N ARG A 605 -2.78 -4.49 -11.26
CA ARG A 605 -3.07 -5.92 -11.04
C ARG A 605 -2.48 -6.85 -12.10
N VAL A 606 -1.27 -6.55 -12.53
CA VAL A 606 -0.51 -7.43 -13.42
C VAL A 606 0.19 -8.49 -12.58
N ALA A 607 0.01 -9.75 -12.91
CA ALA A 607 0.63 -10.84 -12.18
C ALA A 607 2.15 -10.66 -12.06
N LEU A 608 2.73 -10.93 -10.89
CA LEU A 608 4.16 -10.71 -10.63
C LEU A 608 5.06 -11.44 -11.65
N GLY A 609 4.67 -12.66 -12.08
CA GLY A 609 5.37 -13.40 -13.13
C GLY A 609 5.38 -12.66 -14.48
N GLU A 610 4.26 -12.06 -14.87
CA GLU A 610 4.19 -11.24 -16.08
C GLU A 610 5.02 -9.95 -15.96
N LEU A 611 5.03 -9.31 -14.78
CA LEU A 611 5.88 -8.13 -14.54
C LEU A 611 7.36 -8.48 -14.63
N THR A 612 7.79 -9.59 -14.03
CA THR A 612 9.19 -10.04 -14.12
C THR A 612 9.60 -10.34 -15.55
N GLN A 613 8.73 -10.98 -16.34
CA GLN A 613 8.94 -11.20 -17.77
C GLN A 613 9.02 -9.88 -18.55
N ARG A 614 8.05 -8.99 -18.35
CA ARG A 614 7.97 -7.66 -19.02
C ARG A 614 9.23 -6.83 -18.81
N TYR A 615 9.82 -6.91 -17.61
CA TYR A 615 11.01 -6.16 -17.26
C TYR A 615 12.32 -6.92 -17.45
N GLY A 616 12.29 -8.13 -18.03
CA GLY A 616 13.47 -8.96 -18.22
C GLY A 616 14.15 -9.40 -16.91
N MET A 617 13.38 -9.56 -15.84
CA MET A 617 13.83 -9.97 -14.50
C MET A 617 13.70 -11.48 -14.26
N GLU A 618 13.59 -12.27 -15.33
CA GLU A 618 13.69 -13.73 -15.30
C GLU A 618 15.17 -14.15 -15.41
N GLU A 619 15.52 -15.24 -14.76
CA GLU A 619 16.90 -15.74 -14.71
C GLU A 619 17.50 -15.96 -16.11
N GLU A 620 16.74 -16.63 -16.99
CA GLU A 620 17.16 -16.95 -18.35
C GLU A 620 17.27 -15.70 -19.25
N ALA A 621 16.39 -14.72 -19.05
CA ALA A 621 16.43 -13.46 -19.79
C ALA A 621 17.71 -12.69 -19.42
N VAL A 622 18.02 -12.59 -18.13
CA VAL A 622 19.24 -11.94 -17.64
C VAL A 622 20.49 -12.66 -18.16
N VAL A 623 20.54 -14.01 -18.06
CA VAL A 623 21.68 -14.80 -18.55
C VAL A 623 21.88 -14.63 -20.05
N THR A 624 20.80 -14.59 -20.83
CA THR A 624 20.85 -14.35 -22.29
C THR A 624 21.44 -12.99 -22.60
N GLU A 625 21.00 -11.94 -21.91
CA GLU A 625 21.53 -10.59 -22.09
C GLU A 625 23.00 -10.50 -21.66
N LEU A 626 23.39 -11.15 -20.56
CA LEU A 626 24.80 -11.21 -20.13
C LEU A 626 25.69 -11.90 -21.17
N ARG A 627 25.24 -13.01 -21.76
CA ARG A 627 25.99 -13.69 -22.84
C ARG A 627 26.10 -12.79 -24.07
N ARG A 628 25.04 -12.05 -24.44
CA ARG A 628 25.07 -11.07 -25.52
C ARG A 628 26.08 -9.97 -25.24
N LEU A 629 26.07 -9.40 -24.04
CA LEU A 629 27.03 -8.36 -23.64
C LEU A 629 28.48 -8.88 -23.59
N ALA A 630 28.69 -10.13 -23.27
CA ALA A 630 30.01 -10.75 -23.25
C ALA A 630 30.58 -11.00 -24.68
N THR A 631 29.79 -10.86 -25.74
CA THR A 631 30.26 -11.00 -27.13
C THR A 631 30.54 -9.66 -27.82
N LEU A 632 30.11 -8.56 -27.21
CA LEU A 632 30.38 -7.18 -27.63
C LEU A 632 31.67 -6.65 -26.96
#